data_81cc5c38a3173244e3308233e4334914
#
_entry.id   81cc5c38a3173244e3308233e4334914
#
_cell.length_a   1.000
_cell.length_b   1.000
_cell.length_c   1.000
_cell.angle_alpha   90.00
_cell.angle_beta   90.00
_cell.angle_gamma   90.00
#
_symmetry.space_group_name_H-M   'P 1'
#
loop_
_entity.id
_entity.type
_entity.pdbx_description
1 polymer ?
#
loop_
_entity_poly.entity_id
_entity_poly.type
_entity_poly.pdbx_seq_one_letter_code
_entity_poly.pdbx_strand_id
1 'polypeptide(L)'
;MLFRSSRRWALWGAILGGVSAGVAFAPAQWVAQAVQSATDQRLALTQVRGSVWQGSAVLMLTGGPGSKDATVLPGRLQWSLAPQWGSQGGSQGGGQGPALGLTLQQDCCVPQPVTVRLQPGWGRWTFTLPAAAASSGGWGQWPATWLSGLGTPFNTLDLDGTLRLSTPGATLQWADGHWQLLGELQLDVDPMSSRLSTLDTLGRYRLILSGSTLTLSTLSGALRLNGQGQWVNSRFQFKGEAFGAEGAEGAVNNLLNLLGRREGARAVISIG
;
A
#
# COMPACT_ATOMS: atom_id res chain seq x y z
N MET A 1 -33.96 -21.64 -47.09
CA MET A 1 -34.02 -21.02 -45.75
C MET A 1 -32.73 -21.23 -44.93
N LEU A 2 -31.55 -21.19 -45.51
CA LEU A 2 -30.26 -21.50 -44.85
C LEU A 2 -29.37 -20.27 -44.51
N PHE A 3 -29.79 -19.07 -44.85
CA PHE A 3 -28.94 -17.87 -44.68
C PHE A 3 -29.10 -17.12 -43.34
N ARG A 4 -30.00 -17.53 -42.47
CA ARG A 4 -30.28 -16.84 -41.19
C ARG A 4 -29.37 -17.32 -40.05
N SER A 5 -28.76 -18.50 -40.17
CA SER A 5 -27.86 -19.08 -39.15
C SER A 5 -26.45 -18.50 -39.22
N SER A 6 -25.91 -18.25 -40.40
CA SER A 6 -24.54 -17.78 -40.60
C SER A 6 -24.28 -16.39 -40.05
N ARG A 7 -25.27 -15.48 -40.14
CA ARG A 7 -25.16 -14.12 -39.53
C ARG A 7 -25.02 -14.15 -38.03
N ARG A 8 -25.71 -15.05 -37.32
CA ARG A 8 -25.59 -15.19 -35.87
C ARG A 8 -24.20 -15.67 -35.45
N TRP A 9 -23.65 -16.67 -36.17
CA TRP A 9 -22.30 -17.17 -35.93
C TRP A 9 -21.22 -16.11 -36.23
N ALA A 10 -21.40 -15.32 -37.27
CA ALA A 10 -20.51 -14.20 -37.58
C ALA A 10 -20.54 -13.10 -36.51
N LEU A 11 -21.72 -12.77 -35.99
CA LEU A 11 -21.87 -11.82 -34.89
C LEU A 11 -21.20 -12.32 -33.60
N TRP A 12 -21.40 -13.60 -33.24
CA TRP A 12 -20.73 -14.20 -32.09
C TRP A 12 -19.23 -14.23 -32.24
N GLY A 13 -18.73 -14.55 -33.44
CA GLY A 13 -17.30 -14.51 -33.75
C GLY A 13 -16.73 -13.10 -33.65
N ALA A 14 -17.43 -12.09 -34.16
CA ALA A 14 -17.02 -10.69 -34.06
C ALA A 14 -17.01 -10.18 -32.60
N ILE A 15 -18.02 -10.54 -31.82
CA ILE A 15 -18.09 -10.15 -30.37
C ILE A 15 -16.96 -10.87 -29.63
N LEU A 16 -16.76 -12.16 -29.79
CA LEU A 16 -15.69 -12.91 -29.13
C LEU A 16 -14.31 -12.37 -29.52
N GLY A 17 -14.09 -12.13 -30.81
CA GLY A 17 -12.85 -11.54 -31.32
C GLY A 17 -12.60 -10.14 -30.78
N GLY A 18 -13.63 -9.29 -30.75
CA GLY A 18 -13.55 -7.93 -30.19
C GLY A 18 -13.26 -7.93 -28.70
N VAL A 19 -13.94 -8.78 -27.91
CA VAL A 19 -13.68 -8.93 -26.49
C VAL A 19 -12.26 -9.44 -26.23
N SER A 20 -11.82 -10.47 -26.96
CA SER A 20 -10.47 -11.02 -26.82
C SER A 20 -9.40 -9.99 -27.17
N ALA A 21 -9.59 -9.23 -28.23
CA ALA A 21 -8.70 -8.13 -28.60
C ALA A 21 -8.71 -7.02 -27.54
N GLY A 22 -9.89 -6.62 -27.04
CA GLY A 22 -10.02 -5.64 -25.97
C GLY A 22 -9.29 -6.04 -24.69
N VAL A 23 -9.35 -7.30 -24.32
CA VAL A 23 -8.63 -7.84 -23.17
C VAL A 23 -7.11 -7.89 -23.44
N ALA A 24 -6.70 -8.40 -24.60
CA ALA A 24 -5.28 -8.52 -24.96
C ALA A 24 -4.57 -7.17 -25.04
N PHE A 25 -5.26 -6.14 -25.53
CA PHE A 25 -4.73 -4.78 -25.69
C PHE A 25 -5.27 -3.78 -24.66
N ALA A 26 -5.78 -4.28 -23.52
CA ALA A 26 -6.31 -3.43 -22.46
C ALA A 26 -5.28 -2.37 -22.02
N PRO A 27 -5.61 -1.07 -22.09
CA PRO A 27 -4.64 -0.02 -21.80
C PRO A 27 -4.33 0.06 -20.32
N ALA A 28 -3.08 0.38 -19.99
CA ALA A 28 -2.60 0.53 -18.62
C ALA A 28 -3.36 1.60 -17.80
N GLN A 29 -4.05 2.51 -18.46
CA GLN A 29 -4.90 3.52 -17.82
C GLN A 29 -6.02 2.92 -16.96
N TRP A 30 -6.50 1.71 -17.30
CA TRP A 30 -7.49 1.02 -16.47
C TRP A 30 -6.92 0.61 -15.12
N VAL A 31 -5.64 0.23 -15.08
CA VAL A 31 -4.93 -0.04 -13.81
C VAL A 31 -4.87 1.26 -12.97
N ALA A 32 -4.53 2.38 -13.60
CA ALA A 32 -4.45 3.66 -12.89
C ALA A 32 -5.81 4.07 -12.30
N GLN A 33 -6.89 3.94 -13.06
CA GLN A 33 -8.24 4.23 -12.59
C GLN A 33 -8.67 3.30 -11.46
N ALA A 34 -8.36 1.99 -11.57
CA ALA A 34 -8.66 1.02 -10.53
C ALA A 34 -7.91 1.31 -9.23
N VAL A 35 -6.63 1.68 -9.31
CA VAL A 35 -5.83 2.07 -8.12
C VAL A 35 -6.40 3.34 -7.49
N GLN A 36 -6.70 4.36 -8.28
CA GLN A 36 -7.28 5.61 -7.76
C GLN A 36 -8.62 5.38 -7.07
N SER A 37 -9.50 4.58 -7.66
CA SER A 37 -10.80 4.28 -7.06
C SER A 37 -10.68 3.42 -5.79
N ALA A 38 -9.76 2.45 -5.78
CA ALA A 38 -9.54 1.58 -4.62
C ALA A 38 -8.86 2.27 -3.43
N THR A 39 -8.15 3.37 -3.68
CA THR A 39 -7.40 4.13 -2.66
C THR A 39 -8.03 5.48 -2.31
N ASP A 40 -9.26 5.72 -2.72
CA ASP A 40 -9.96 6.97 -2.47
C ASP A 40 -9.15 8.19 -2.98
N GLN A 41 -8.57 8.04 -4.17
CA GLN A 41 -7.68 9.00 -4.84
C GLN A 41 -6.40 9.35 -4.06
N ARG A 42 -6.05 8.62 -3.02
CA ARG A 42 -4.82 8.88 -2.25
C ARG A 42 -3.56 8.41 -2.94
N LEU A 43 -3.66 7.36 -3.76
CA LEU A 43 -2.58 6.87 -4.59
C LEU A 43 -2.95 7.06 -6.06
N ALA A 44 -2.15 7.82 -6.79
CA ALA A 44 -2.34 8.06 -8.22
C ALA A 44 -1.16 7.49 -9.01
N LEU A 45 -1.49 6.84 -10.13
CA LEU A 45 -0.53 6.43 -11.14
C LEU A 45 -0.55 7.47 -12.26
N THR A 46 0.53 8.21 -12.41
CA THR A 46 0.68 9.24 -13.44
C THR A 46 1.65 8.81 -14.53
N GLN A 47 1.63 9.47 -15.68
CA GLN A 47 2.48 9.15 -16.82
C GLN A 47 2.44 7.65 -17.20
N VAL A 48 1.25 7.08 -17.17
CA VAL A 48 1.00 5.66 -17.41
C VAL A 48 1.37 5.28 -18.84
N ARG A 49 2.07 4.15 -19.02
CA ARG A 49 2.48 3.61 -20.32
C ARG A 49 2.28 2.10 -20.36
N GLY A 50 2.00 1.58 -21.55
CA GLY A 50 1.85 0.15 -21.79
C GLY A 50 0.42 -0.36 -21.65
N SER A 51 0.27 -1.59 -21.26
CA SER A 51 -1.01 -2.30 -21.10
C SER A 51 -1.24 -2.76 -19.66
N VAL A 52 -2.42 -3.32 -19.40
CA VAL A 52 -2.71 -4.01 -18.13
C VAL A 52 -1.70 -5.12 -17.85
N TRP A 53 -1.25 -5.81 -18.91
CA TRP A 53 -0.36 -6.96 -18.81
C TRP A 53 1.10 -6.58 -18.57
N GLN A 54 1.55 -5.48 -19.17
CA GLN A 54 2.89 -4.92 -18.97
C GLN A 54 2.83 -3.41 -19.08
N GLY A 55 3.23 -2.73 -18.03
CA GLY A 55 3.17 -1.30 -18.03
C GLY A 55 4.10 -0.66 -17.02
N SER A 56 4.11 0.65 -17.05
CA SER A 56 4.85 1.45 -16.08
C SER A 56 4.14 2.77 -15.81
N ALA A 57 4.32 3.28 -14.61
CA ALA A 57 3.77 4.57 -14.20
C ALA A 57 4.66 5.22 -13.13
N VAL A 58 4.44 6.50 -12.91
CA VAL A 58 5.01 7.23 -11.78
C VAL A 58 3.99 7.22 -10.65
N LEU A 59 4.44 6.83 -9.46
CA LEU A 59 3.62 6.81 -8.24
C LEU A 59 3.55 8.22 -7.64
N MET A 60 2.35 8.67 -7.35
CA MET A 60 2.08 9.92 -6.67
C MET A 60 1.15 9.68 -5.48
N LEU A 61 1.53 10.15 -4.33
CA LEU A 61 0.71 10.13 -3.12
C LEU A 61 0.03 11.48 -2.98
N THR A 62 -1.27 11.47 -2.66
CA THR A 62 -2.08 12.69 -2.53
C THR A 62 -2.88 12.63 -1.23
N GLY A 63 -3.33 13.79 -0.74
CA GLY A 63 -4.20 13.87 0.44
C GLY A 63 -5.65 13.42 0.21
N GLY A 64 -5.97 12.88 -0.98
CA GLY A 64 -7.32 12.45 -1.34
C GLY A 64 -8.10 13.49 -2.14
N PRO A 65 -9.41 13.30 -2.32
CA PRO A 65 -10.25 14.16 -3.15
C PRO A 65 -10.18 15.63 -2.75
N GLY A 66 -9.86 16.50 -3.70
CA GLY A 66 -9.78 17.95 -3.50
C GLY A 66 -8.52 18.47 -2.78
N SER A 67 -7.60 17.58 -2.36
CA SER A 67 -6.32 18.00 -1.79
C SER A 67 -5.41 18.59 -2.86
N LYS A 68 -4.65 19.61 -2.47
CA LYS A 68 -3.56 20.19 -3.27
C LYS A 68 -2.20 19.58 -2.92
N ASP A 69 -2.15 18.83 -1.82
CA ASP A 69 -0.93 18.15 -1.39
C ASP A 69 -0.71 16.92 -2.27
N ALA A 70 0.47 16.83 -2.85
CA ALA A 70 0.88 15.70 -3.66
C ALA A 70 2.40 15.55 -3.63
N THR A 71 2.88 14.32 -3.48
CA THR A 71 4.30 14.01 -3.55
C THR A 71 4.54 12.85 -4.51
N VAL A 72 5.44 13.06 -5.44
CA VAL A 72 5.83 12.08 -6.46
C VAL A 72 6.97 11.21 -5.92
N LEU A 73 6.83 9.92 -6.06
CA LEU A 73 7.91 8.99 -5.75
C LEU A 73 8.91 8.95 -6.93
N PRO A 74 10.21 9.07 -6.68
CA PRO A 74 11.21 9.01 -7.75
C PRO A 74 11.24 7.64 -8.43
N GLY A 75 11.56 7.64 -9.72
CA GLY A 75 11.57 6.43 -10.54
C GLY A 75 10.18 6.02 -11.04
N ARG A 76 10.15 4.96 -11.82
CA ARG A 76 8.91 4.42 -12.39
C ARG A 76 8.62 3.05 -11.79
N LEU A 77 7.40 2.88 -11.33
CA LEU A 77 6.87 1.55 -11.03
C LEU A 77 6.67 0.82 -12.35
N GLN A 78 7.20 -0.36 -12.45
CA GLN A 78 7.01 -1.28 -13.56
C GLN A 78 6.19 -2.47 -13.06
N TRP A 79 5.28 -2.95 -13.89
CA TRP A 79 4.53 -4.16 -13.59
C TRP A 79 4.45 -5.09 -14.78
N SER A 80 4.38 -6.36 -14.49
CA SER A 80 4.03 -7.39 -15.46
C SER A 80 3.05 -8.37 -14.84
N LEU A 81 2.01 -8.73 -15.61
CA LEU A 81 0.99 -9.68 -15.23
C LEU A 81 1.09 -10.87 -16.17
N ALA A 82 1.37 -12.06 -15.63
CA ALA A 82 1.52 -13.28 -16.39
C ALA A 82 0.73 -14.45 -15.78
N PRO A 83 0.18 -15.36 -16.60
CA PRO A 83 -0.43 -16.58 -16.09
C PRO A 83 0.59 -17.42 -15.32
N GLN A 84 0.17 -17.96 -14.18
CA GLN A 84 0.96 -18.89 -13.37
C GLN A 84 0.20 -20.21 -13.24
N TRP A 85 0.87 -21.31 -13.58
CA TRP A 85 0.34 -22.65 -13.45
C TRP A 85 1.13 -23.42 -12.39
N GLY A 86 0.45 -24.06 -11.45
CA GLY A 86 1.08 -24.88 -10.41
C GLY A 86 1.44 -24.10 -9.11
N SER A 87 1.83 -24.84 -8.10
CA SER A 87 2.30 -24.33 -6.81
C SER A 87 3.79 -24.00 -6.90
N GLN A 88 4.17 -22.75 -7.10
CA GLN A 88 5.55 -22.34 -6.85
C GLN A 88 5.65 -21.81 -5.42
N GLY A 89 6.41 -22.52 -4.61
CA GLY A 89 6.96 -22.05 -3.33
C GLY A 89 6.07 -22.28 -2.10
N GLY A 90 6.52 -23.14 -1.27
CA GLY A 90 6.24 -23.54 0.11
C GLY A 90 5.66 -22.55 1.13
N SER A 91 4.66 -21.78 0.84
CA SER A 91 3.88 -21.08 1.87
C SER A 91 2.52 -21.79 2.01
N GLN A 92 2.22 -22.19 3.23
CA GLN A 92 0.95 -22.79 3.63
C GLN A 92 -0.22 -21.88 3.24
N GLY A 93 -0.94 -22.20 2.16
CA GLY A 93 -2.11 -21.46 1.73
C GLY A 93 -2.28 -21.27 0.21
N GLY A 94 -1.32 -21.68 -0.62
CA GLY A 94 -1.42 -21.59 -2.07
C GLY A 94 -2.34 -22.64 -2.65
N GLY A 95 -3.62 -22.29 -2.92
CA GLY A 95 -4.57 -23.17 -3.60
C GLY A 95 -4.03 -23.63 -4.95
N GLN A 96 -4.21 -24.91 -5.27
CA GLN A 96 -3.95 -25.47 -6.59
C GLN A 96 -5.01 -24.93 -7.56
N GLY A 97 -4.60 -24.11 -8.50
CA GLY A 97 -5.51 -23.54 -9.49
C GLY A 97 -4.83 -22.53 -10.40
N PRO A 98 -5.52 -22.11 -11.48
CA PRO A 98 -5.01 -21.05 -12.33
C PRO A 98 -4.87 -19.75 -11.52
N ALA A 99 -3.74 -19.09 -11.67
CA ALA A 99 -3.42 -17.84 -11.02
C ALA A 99 -2.75 -16.89 -11.99
N LEU A 100 -2.73 -15.61 -11.64
CA LEU A 100 -1.94 -14.58 -12.30
C LEU A 100 -0.82 -14.14 -11.35
N GLY A 101 0.39 -14.04 -11.86
CA GLY A 101 1.51 -13.45 -11.14
C GLY A 101 1.64 -11.99 -11.52
N LEU A 102 1.46 -11.10 -10.56
CA LEU A 102 1.74 -9.68 -10.69
C LEU A 102 3.15 -9.41 -10.15
N THR A 103 4.08 -9.17 -11.03
CA THR A 103 5.46 -8.79 -10.67
C THR A 103 5.57 -7.29 -10.67
N LEU A 104 6.07 -6.74 -9.57
CA LEU A 104 6.27 -5.30 -9.34
C LEU A 104 7.75 -5.03 -9.13
N GLN A 105 8.26 -3.97 -9.74
CA GLN A 105 9.62 -3.48 -9.56
C GLN A 105 9.65 -1.95 -9.65
N GLN A 106 10.54 -1.33 -8.89
CA GLN A 106 10.79 0.11 -8.95
C GLN A 106 12.23 0.40 -8.56
N ASP A 107 12.95 1.11 -9.41
CA ASP A 107 14.40 1.31 -9.27
C ASP A 107 14.82 1.96 -7.96
N CYS A 108 14.04 2.93 -7.45
CA CYS A 108 14.37 3.60 -6.19
C CYS A 108 14.12 2.72 -4.97
N CYS A 109 13.04 1.97 -4.99
CA CYS A 109 12.38 1.61 -3.73
C CYS A 109 12.01 0.13 -3.65
N VAL A 110 11.87 -0.55 -4.78
CA VAL A 110 11.62 -1.99 -4.92
C VAL A 110 12.61 -2.56 -5.95
N PRO A 111 13.92 -2.63 -5.60
CA PRO A 111 14.96 -2.98 -6.56
C PRO A 111 14.91 -4.46 -6.98
N GLN A 112 14.37 -5.32 -6.13
CA GLN A 112 14.15 -6.72 -6.46
C GLN A 112 12.70 -6.95 -6.86
N PRO A 113 12.44 -7.63 -7.99
CA PRO A 113 11.08 -7.90 -8.43
C PRO A 113 10.29 -8.69 -7.35
N VAL A 114 9.14 -8.17 -6.98
CA VAL A 114 8.23 -8.81 -6.03
C VAL A 114 7.04 -9.35 -6.80
N THR A 115 6.77 -10.64 -6.68
CA THR A 115 5.64 -11.28 -7.37
C THR A 115 4.52 -11.60 -6.39
N VAL A 116 3.38 -10.96 -6.58
CA VAL A 116 2.13 -11.22 -5.86
C VAL A 116 1.30 -12.19 -6.69
N ARG A 117 0.82 -13.26 -6.07
CA ARG A 117 -0.05 -14.24 -6.71
C ARG A 117 -1.51 -13.83 -6.59
N LEU A 118 -2.20 -13.71 -7.71
CA LEU A 118 -3.61 -13.34 -7.81
C LEU A 118 -4.40 -14.57 -8.21
N GLN A 119 -5.37 -14.95 -7.41
CA GLN A 119 -6.27 -16.08 -7.69
C GLN A 119 -7.71 -15.59 -7.76
N PRO A 120 -8.33 -15.65 -8.94
CA PRO A 120 -9.76 -15.39 -9.08
C PRO A 120 -10.56 -16.58 -8.53
N GLY A 121 -11.61 -16.31 -7.79
CA GLY A 121 -12.59 -17.27 -7.31
C GLY A 121 -14.01 -16.77 -7.56
N TRP A 122 -15.02 -17.60 -7.33
CA TRP A 122 -16.41 -17.17 -7.44
C TRP A 122 -16.72 -16.12 -6.37
N GLY A 123 -16.97 -14.86 -6.80
CA GLY A 123 -17.29 -13.75 -5.92
C GLY A 123 -16.16 -13.28 -5.00
N ARG A 124 -14.94 -13.78 -5.18
CA ARG A 124 -13.77 -13.42 -4.35
C ARG A 124 -12.49 -13.36 -5.16
N TRP A 125 -11.59 -12.50 -4.70
CA TRP A 125 -10.22 -12.43 -5.19
C TRP A 125 -9.25 -12.65 -4.05
N THR A 126 -8.20 -13.42 -4.30
CA THR A 126 -7.17 -13.70 -3.30
C THR A 126 -5.83 -13.24 -3.84
N PHE A 127 -5.15 -12.40 -3.07
CA PHE A 127 -3.82 -11.84 -3.35
C PHE A 127 -2.86 -12.42 -2.32
N THR A 128 -2.01 -13.33 -2.74
CA THR A 128 -1.00 -13.93 -1.85
C THR A 128 0.31 -13.19 -2.01
N LEU A 129 0.79 -12.65 -0.92
CA LEU A 129 2.01 -11.87 -0.81
C LEU A 129 3.14 -12.80 -0.35
N PRO A 130 4.27 -12.86 -1.04
CA PRO A 130 5.39 -13.69 -0.62
C PRO A 130 6.00 -13.16 0.68
N ALA A 131 6.59 -14.05 1.46
CA ALA A 131 7.35 -13.66 2.63
C ALA A 131 8.56 -12.81 2.23
N ALA A 132 8.79 -11.72 2.96
CA ALA A 132 9.95 -10.86 2.81
C ALA A 132 10.35 -10.32 4.19
N ALA A 133 11.44 -10.84 4.72
CA ALA A 133 11.92 -10.48 6.05
C ALA A 133 12.52 -9.06 6.06
N ALA A 134 12.32 -8.33 7.14
CA ALA A 134 12.92 -7.01 7.33
C ALA A 134 14.45 -7.06 7.28
N SER A 135 15.07 -8.15 7.74
CA SER A 135 16.52 -8.37 7.70
C SER A 135 17.10 -8.47 6.29
N SER A 136 16.31 -8.88 5.29
CA SER A 136 16.71 -8.93 3.88
C SER A 136 16.30 -7.68 3.09
N GLY A 137 15.88 -6.60 3.76
CA GLY A 137 15.43 -5.36 3.13
C GLY A 137 13.91 -5.28 2.92
N GLY A 138 13.17 -6.33 3.24
CA GLY A 138 11.72 -6.37 3.04
C GLY A 138 11.31 -6.41 1.56
N TRP A 139 10.09 -5.99 1.27
CA TRP A 139 9.59 -5.84 -0.11
C TRP A 139 10.09 -4.59 -0.80
N GLY A 140 10.36 -3.55 -0.01
CA GLY A 140 10.80 -2.27 -0.52
C GLY A 140 11.09 -1.29 0.59
N GLN A 141 11.75 -0.20 0.19
CA GLN A 141 12.13 0.89 1.07
C GLN A 141 11.74 2.21 0.41
N TRP A 142 10.98 3.03 1.10
CA TRP A 142 10.49 4.32 0.60
C TRP A 142 10.96 5.45 1.51
N PRO A 143 11.26 6.63 0.98
CA PRO A 143 11.57 7.79 1.80
C PRO A 143 10.33 8.25 2.57
N ALA A 144 10.48 8.56 3.85
CA ALA A 144 9.37 9.05 4.69
C ALA A 144 8.84 10.42 4.21
N THR A 145 9.66 11.20 3.52
CA THR A 145 9.26 12.46 2.87
C THR A 145 8.10 12.28 1.89
N TRP A 146 7.93 11.06 1.34
CA TRP A 146 6.79 10.75 0.46
C TRP A 146 5.44 10.90 1.16
N LEU A 147 5.40 10.66 2.48
CA LEU A 147 4.17 10.79 3.28
C LEU A 147 3.61 12.22 3.31
N SER A 148 4.42 13.25 3.00
CA SER A 148 3.95 14.64 2.92
C SER A 148 2.81 14.82 1.92
N GLY A 149 2.75 13.96 0.89
CA GLY A 149 1.64 13.94 -0.07
C GLY A 149 0.28 13.62 0.53
N LEU A 150 0.23 12.94 1.68
CA LEU A 150 -1.04 12.66 2.37
C LEU A 150 -1.68 13.90 3.01
N GLY A 151 -0.98 15.06 2.99
CA GLY A 151 -1.47 16.28 3.63
C GLY A 151 -1.25 16.30 5.14
N THR A 152 -2.03 17.11 5.83
CA THR A 152 -1.91 17.29 7.29
C THR A 152 -2.26 15.99 8.04
N PRO A 153 -1.44 15.59 9.05
CA PRO A 153 -0.31 16.33 9.63
C PRO A 153 1.05 16.10 8.95
N PHE A 154 1.17 15.16 8.01
CA PHE A 154 2.46 14.70 7.47
C PHE A 154 3.22 15.79 6.71
N ASN A 155 2.52 16.65 5.95
CA ASN A 155 3.12 17.79 5.24
C ASN A 155 3.69 18.84 6.20
N THR A 156 3.11 18.97 7.42
CA THR A 156 3.55 19.93 8.44
C THR A 156 4.69 19.37 9.26
N LEU A 157 4.69 18.06 9.53
CA LEU A 157 5.71 17.41 10.35
C LEU A 157 7.07 17.32 9.64
N ASP A 158 7.12 17.47 8.32
CA ASP A 158 8.33 17.40 7.49
C ASP A 158 9.23 16.22 7.91
N LEU A 159 8.63 15.02 7.81
CA LEU A 159 9.25 13.78 8.25
C LEU A 159 10.32 13.33 7.26
N ASP A 160 11.47 12.92 7.75
CA ASP A 160 12.51 12.25 7.01
C ASP A 160 12.85 10.90 7.64
N GLY A 161 13.36 9.98 6.83
CA GLY A 161 13.67 8.61 7.23
C GLY A 161 13.33 7.59 6.14
N THR A 162 13.44 6.34 6.50
CA THR A 162 13.17 5.22 5.58
C THR A 162 11.99 4.37 6.08
N LEU A 163 11.01 4.18 5.23
CA LEU A 163 9.89 3.26 5.43
C LEU A 163 10.26 1.92 4.83
N ARG A 164 10.21 0.84 5.59
CA ARG A 164 10.49 -0.53 5.11
C ARG A 164 9.30 -1.43 5.34
N LEU A 165 8.76 -2.00 4.26
CA LEU A 165 7.64 -2.94 4.32
C LEU A 165 8.17 -4.37 4.32
N SER A 166 7.73 -5.17 5.29
CA SER A 166 8.05 -6.59 5.40
C SER A 166 6.82 -7.41 5.80
N THR A 167 6.88 -8.72 5.57
CA THR A 167 5.83 -9.66 5.95
C THR A 167 6.40 -11.07 6.09
N PRO A 168 5.95 -11.85 7.07
CA PRO A 168 6.23 -13.29 7.12
C PRO A 168 5.46 -14.09 6.06
N GLY A 169 4.58 -13.43 5.34
CA GLY A 169 3.63 -13.95 4.38
C GLY A 169 2.22 -13.45 4.73
N ALA A 170 1.54 -12.89 3.75
CA ALA A 170 0.19 -12.38 3.94
C ALA A 170 -0.70 -12.73 2.75
N THR A 171 -1.98 -12.85 3.01
CA THR A 171 -3.01 -13.05 2.00
C THR A 171 -4.09 -12.01 2.18
N LEU A 172 -4.32 -11.21 1.15
CA LEU A 172 -5.40 -10.26 1.11
C LEU A 172 -6.55 -10.87 0.31
N GLN A 173 -7.70 -10.98 0.92
CA GLN A 173 -8.92 -11.49 0.28
C GLN A 173 -9.93 -10.36 0.12
N TRP A 174 -10.51 -10.29 -1.07
CA TRP A 174 -11.65 -9.45 -1.35
C TRP A 174 -12.86 -10.34 -1.61
N ALA A 175 -13.90 -10.23 -0.80
CA ALA A 175 -15.14 -10.96 -0.95
C ALA A 175 -16.31 -10.10 -0.45
N ASP A 176 -17.45 -10.15 -1.14
CA ASP A 176 -18.68 -9.45 -0.76
C ASP A 176 -18.51 -7.94 -0.51
N GLY A 177 -17.59 -7.30 -1.28
CA GLY A 177 -17.29 -5.88 -1.14
C GLY A 177 -16.36 -5.52 0.03
N HIS A 178 -15.82 -6.50 0.73
CA HIS A 178 -14.96 -6.29 1.90
C HIS A 178 -13.57 -6.88 1.69
N TRP A 179 -12.56 -6.17 2.22
CA TRP A 179 -11.19 -6.65 2.29
C TRP A 179 -10.91 -7.33 3.62
N GLN A 180 -10.24 -8.47 3.57
CA GLN A 180 -9.77 -9.20 4.74
C GLN A 180 -8.29 -9.52 4.58
N LEU A 181 -7.48 -9.13 5.54
CA LEU A 181 -6.08 -9.49 5.62
C LEU A 181 -5.92 -10.74 6.49
N LEU A 182 -5.29 -11.78 5.94
CA LEU A 182 -4.85 -12.97 6.66
C LEU A 182 -3.33 -12.94 6.72
N GLY A 183 -2.78 -13.07 7.90
CA GLY A 183 -1.34 -12.86 8.15
C GLY A 183 -1.03 -11.46 8.63
N GLU A 184 0.20 -11.00 8.42
CA GLU A 184 0.73 -9.78 9.01
C GLU A 184 1.53 -8.97 8.00
N LEU A 185 1.33 -7.66 8.01
CA LEU A 185 2.17 -6.67 7.33
C LEU A 185 2.87 -5.81 8.37
N GLN A 186 4.17 -5.64 8.25
CA GLN A 186 4.98 -4.84 9.14
C GLN A 186 5.62 -3.69 8.35
N LEU A 187 5.42 -2.47 8.84
CA LEU A 187 6.07 -1.26 8.34
C LEU A 187 6.99 -0.70 9.41
N ASP A 188 8.28 -0.75 9.15
CA ASP A 188 9.30 -0.13 10.02
C ASP A 188 9.68 1.24 9.47
N VAL A 189 9.77 2.21 10.38
CA VAL A 189 10.26 3.56 10.11
C VAL A 189 11.60 3.72 10.81
N ASP A 190 12.69 3.84 10.04
CA ASP A 190 14.06 3.77 10.60
C ASP A 190 15.09 4.58 9.78
N PRO A 191 15.82 5.49 10.40
CA PRO A 191 15.43 6.32 11.55
C PRO A 191 14.43 7.41 11.11
N MET A 192 13.59 7.88 11.99
CA MET A 192 12.70 9.02 11.72
C MET A 192 13.28 10.30 12.32
N SER A 193 13.27 11.37 11.54
CA SER A 193 13.57 12.73 11.98
C SER A 193 12.50 13.72 11.53
N SER A 194 12.52 14.93 12.05
CA SER A 194 11.64 16.03 11.66
C SER A 194 12.36 17.34 11.82
N ARG A 195 12.21 18.24 10.89
CA ARG A 195 12.79 19.59 10.97
C ARG A 195 12.18 20.46 12.06
N LEU A 196 11.06 20.04 12.62
CA LEU A 196 10.41 20.74 13.75
C LEU A 196 11.00 20.37 15.11
N SER A 197 11.93 19.44 15.16
CA SER A 197 12.65 19.04 16.36
C SER A 197 14.10 19.51 16.29
N THR A 198 14.67 19.81 17.45
CA THR A 198 16.10 20.08 17.62
C THR A 198 16.95 18.81 17.69
N LEU A 199 16.30 17.65 17.69
CA LEU A 199 16.97 16.34 17.72
C LEU A 199 17.25 15.86 16.29
N ASP A 200 18.43 15.32 16.06
CA ASP A 200 18.81 14.70 14.78
C ASP A 200 17.90 13.52 14.44
N THR A 201 17.45 12.78 15.45
CA THR A 201 16.54 11.65 15.26
C THR A 201 15.46 11.64 16.35
N LEU A 202 14.22 11.39 15.95
CA LEU A 202 13.09 11.23 16.85
C LEU A 202 13.00 9.81 17.37
N GLY A 203 13.25 8.82 16.52
CA GLY A 203 13.20 7.42 16.89
C GLY A 203 12.99 6.46 15.74
N ARG A 204 12.76 5.21 16.14
CA ARG A 204 12.40 4.10 15.26
C ARG A 204 11.04 3.57 15.67
N TYR A 205 10.19 3.34 14.70
CA TYR A 205 8.81 2.95 14.95
C TYR A 205 8.44 1.74 14.12
N ARG A 206 7.50 0.98 14.65
CA ARG A 206 6.95 -0.19 13.98
C ARG A 206 5.43 -0.11 13.96
N LEU A 207 4.87 -0.26 12.76
CA LEU A 207 3.45 -0.44 12.55
C LEU A 207 3.22 -1.89 12.12
N ILE A 208 2.30 -2.58 12.79
CA ILE A 208 1.90 -3.94 12.46
C ILE A 208 0.42 -3.92 12.13
N LEU A 209 0.09 -4.38 10.93
CA LEU A 209 -1.27 -4.61 10.49
C LEU A 209 -1.54 -6.11 10.50
N SER A 210 -2.47 -6.55 11.35
CA SER A 210 -2.91 -7.94 11.44
C SER A 210 -4.44 -8.01 11.44
N GLY A 211 -4.99 -8.66 10.43
CA GLY A 211 -6.44 -8.64 10.22
C GLY A 211 -6.97 -7.21 10.01
N SER A 212 -7.83 -6.76 10.91
CA SER A 212 -8.38 -5.40 10.94
C SER A 212 -7.72 -4.48 11.97
N THR A 213 -6.67 -4.93 12.64
CA THR A 213 -6.02 -4.20 13.73
C THR A 213 -4.66 -3.67 13.31
N LEU A 214 -4.43 -2.38 13.52
CA LEU A 214 -3.15 -1.71 13.35
C LEU A 214 -2.56 -1.42 14.73
N THR A 215 -1.31 -1.81 14.98
CA THR A 215 -0.58 -1.50 16.20
C THR A 215 0.63 -0.63 15.85
N LEU A 216 0.78 0.49 16.53
CA LEU A 216 1.96 1.37 16.46
C LEU A 216 2.76 1.23 17.75
N SER A 217 4.05 0.98 17.63
CA SER A 217 4.97 0.89 18.76
C SER A 217 6.29 1.61 18.47
N THR A 218 6.90 2.13 19.51
CA THR A 218 8.25 2.68 19.45
C THR A 218 9.27 1.60 19.73
N LEU A 219 10.22 1.41 18.82
CA LEU A 219 11.36 0.52 19.03
C LEU A 219 12.46 1.20 19.83
N SER A 220 12.78 2.44 19.50
CA SER A 220 13.77 3.26 20.22
C SER A 220 13.60 4.74 19.86
N GLY A 221 14.15 5.65 20.68
CA GLY A 221 14.21 7.08 20.35
C GLY A 221 13.68 7.99 21.44
N ALA A 222 13.78 9.28 21.19
CA ALA A 222 13.38 10.36 22.10
C ALA A 222 11.87 10.62 22.07
N LEU A 223 11.21 10.47 20.93
CA LEU A 223 9.75 10.57 20.83
C LEU A 223 9.16 9.15 20.94
N ARG A 224 8.33 8.94 21.94
CA ARG A 224 7.61 7.69 22.18
C ARG A 224 6.21 7.79 21.58
N LEU A 225 5.89 6.87 20.67
CA LEU A 225 4.60 6.74 20.01
C LEU A 225 4.06 5.34 20.26
N ASN A 226 2.88 5.24 20.83
CA ASN A 226 2.18 3.97 20.99
C ASN A 226 0.72 4.17 20.61
N GLY A 227 0.11 3.18 20.00
CA GLY A 227 -1.29 3.28 19.63
C GLY A 227 -1.84 2.03 18.97
N GLN A 228 -3.15 1.98 18.91
CA GLN A 228 -3.88 0.92 18.24
C GLN A 228 -4.98 1.51 17.36
N GLY A 229 -5.12 0.95 16.19
CA GLY A 229 -6.18 1.28 15.25
C GLY A 229 -6.98 0.04 14.87
N GLN A 230 -8.22 0.23 14.50
CA GLN A 230 -9.10 -0.84 14.05
C GLN A 230 -10.06 -0.32 12.98
N TRP A 231 -10.32 -1.15 11.98
CA TRP A 231 -11.41 -0.90 11.03
C TRP A 231 -12.73 -1.43 11.62
N VAL A 232 -13.66 -0.52 11.89
CA VAL A 232 -15.00 -0.82 12.37
C VAL A 232 -16.02 -0.30 11.36
N ASN A 233 -16.83 -1.17 10.76
CA ASN A 233 -17.80 -0.80 9.73
C ASN A 233 -17.21 0.07 8.61
N SER A 234 -16.08 -0.35 8.06
CA SER A 234 -15.32 0.35 7.00
C SER A 234 -14.76 1.74 7.39
N ARG A 235 -14.84 2.11 8.67
CA ARG A 235 -14.21 3.32 9.21
C ARG A 235 -12.97 2.96 10.02
N PHE A 236 -11.90 3.63 9.75
CA PHE A 236 -10.67 3.48 10.54
C PHE A 236 -10.77 4.33 11.80
N GLN A 237 -10.58 3.69 12.95
CA GLN A 237 -10.49 4.36 14.25
C GLN A 237 -9.11 4.07 14.81
N PHE A 238 -8.42 5.11 15.26
CA PHE A 238 -7.10 4.98 15.88
C PHE A 238 -7.07 5.78 17.19
N LYS A 239 -6.50 5.17 18.21
CA LYS A 239 -6.19 5.81 19.48
C LYS A 239 -4.75 5.54 19.84
N GLY A 240 -4.04 6.58 20.24
CA GLY A 240 -2.65 6.48 20.62
C GLY A 240 -2.21 7.63 21.49
N GLU A 241 -0.98 7.53 21.94
CA GLU A 241 -0.33 8.55 22.73
C GLU A 241 1.09 8.81 22.21
N ALA A 242 1.50 10.05 22.36
CA ALA A 242 2.85 10.50 22.07
C ALA A 242 3.41 11.22 23.31
N PHE A 243 4.66 10.94 23.67
CA PHE A 243 5.36 11.59 24.76
C PHE A 243 6.87 11.59 24.57
N GLY A 244 7.57 12.50 25.24
CA GLY A 244 9.02 12.52 25.26
C GLY A 244 9.59 11.42 26.14
N ALA A 245 10.70 10.81 25.73
CA ALA A 245 11.50 9.99 26.62
C ALA A 245 12.12 10.89 27.71
N GLU A 246 12.54 10.29 28.82
CA GLU A 246 13.16 11.01 29.95
C GLU A 246 14.34 11.88 29.48
N GLY A 247 14.27 13.17 29.82
CA GLY A 247 15.26 14.17 29.38
C GLY A 247 15.10 14.75 27.98
N ALA A 248 14.14 14.23 27.17
CA ALA A 248 13.89 14.70 25.81
C ALA A 248 12.57 15.47 25.65
N GLU A 249 11.82 15.69 26.72
CA GLU A 249 10.47 16.25 26.70
C GLU A 249 10.44 17.65 26.05
N GLY A 250 11.42 18.48 26.35
CA GLY A 250 11.53 19.84 25.79
C GLY A 250 11.73 19.83 24.28
N ALA A 251 12.57 18.92 23.79
CA ALA A 251 12.92 18.84 22.38
C ALA A 251 11.77 18.36 21.49
N VAL A 252 10.85 17.53 22.03
CA VAL A 252 9.69 17.02 21.28
C VAL A 252 8.39 17.81 21.53
N ASN A 253 8.42 18.83 22.38
CA ASN A 253 7.23 19.55 22.82
C ASN A 253 6.42 20.16 21.65
N ASN A 254 7.09 20.74 20.68
CA ASN A 254 6.42 21.31 19.49
C ASN A 254 5.72 20.23 18.66
N LEU A 255 6.36 19.06 18.50
CA LEU A 255 5.77 17.93 17.76
C LEU A 255 4.54 17.38 18.47
N LEU A 256 4.56 17.29 19.80
CA LEU A 256 3.43 16.81 20.58
C LEU A 256 2.18 17.69 20.40
N ASN A 257 2.34 19.00 20.22
CA ASN A 257 1.22 19.92 19.95
C ASN A 257 0.59 19.71 18.56
N LEU A 258 1.36 19.18 17.59
CA LEU A 258 0.89 18.90 16.24
C LEU A 258 0.32 17.48 16.10
N LEU A 259 0.82 16.54 16.91
CA LEU A 259 0.41 15.13 16.81
C LEU A 259 -0.95 14.87 17.43
N GLY A 260 -1.37 15.64 18.44
CA GLY A 260 -2.65 15.38 19.08
C GLY A 260 -3.00 16.39 20.18
N ARG A 261 -4.09 16.10 20.89
CA ARG A 261 -4.54 16.92 22.02
C ARG A 261 -3.61 16.74 23.20
N ARG A 262 -3.08 17.84 23.71
CA ARG A 262 -2.18 17.82 24.90
C ARG A 262 -2.94 17.42 26.16
N GLU A 263 -2.35 16.50 26.90
CA GLU A 263 -2.77 16.09 28.24
C GLU A 263 -1.52 16.01 29.13
N GLY A 264 -1.12 17.16 29.71
CA GLY A 264 0.11 17.26 30.48
C GLY A 264 1.37 17.06 29.63
N ALA A 265 2.20 16.08 29.98
CA ALA A 265 3.45 15.77 29.30
C ALA A 265 3.25 14.91 28.02
N ARG A 266 2.02 14.44 27.74
CA ARG A 266 1.69 13.61 26.58
C ARG A 266 0.71 14.32 25.63
N ALA A 267 0.65 13.83 24.40
CA ALA A 267 -0.38 14.16 23.44
C ALA A 267 -1.21 12.91 23.14
N VAL A 268 -2.52 13.04 23.19
CA VAL A 268 -3.47 11.98 22.84
C VAL A 268 -3.84 12.14 21.38
N ILE A 269 -3.62 11.07 20.60
CA ILE A 269 -3.92 10.98 19.18
C ILE A 269 -5.24 10.22 19.05
N SER A 270 -6.22 10.81 18.36
CA SER A 270 -7.49 10.16 18.08
C SER A 270 -7.90 10.46 16.64
N ILE A 271 -8.16 9.40 15.84
CA ILE A 271 -8.61 9.47 14.45
C ILE A 271 -9.86 8.59 14.32
N GLY A 272 -10.93 9.13 13.73
CA GLY A 272 -12.19 8.43 13.49
C GLY A 272 -13.30 8.73 14.46
#